data_3f08942a115273707b5473f19f625991
#
_entry.id   3f08942a115273707b5473f19f625991
#
_cell.length_a   1.000
_cell.length_b   1.000
_cell.length_c   1.000
_cell.angle_alpha   90.00
_cell.angle_beta   90.00
_cell.angle_gamma   90.00
#
_symmetry.space_group_name_H-M   'P 1'
#
loop_
_entity.id
_entity.type
_entity.pdbx_description
1 polymer ?
#
loop_
_entity_poly.entity_id
_entity_poly.type
_entity_poly.pdbx_seq_one_letter_code
_entity_poly.pdbx_strand_id
1 'polypeptide(L)'
;MKKIIIALGLCINLSSHAEDLQVGWELWFPYQYRNSQQELIGLDLEIFKAIFAKLDYTMQYTELPWKRHLHYIKTGEMDVAMGASLSQERRSYALFSQPYRKEIVKLFVSKGNAEAIHLTTLSGLTNSKYVIGVESGYYYGDDYQKLIKTLEFRQHIIIATDLEENVSLLLAGHIDGFLVDPATIKAFANKYQMRGEFEQHGLNIYQADIHFMFSKVSVKPVMVKAIDQAISDLKHSGELDKIINKWSELN
;
A
#
# COMPACT_ATOMS: atom_id res chain seq x y z
N MET A 1 58.83 43.05 -23.87
CA MET A 1 58.15 42.70 -22.64
C MET A 1 56.84 42.00 -23.02
N LYS A 2 56.78 40.64 -22.95
CA LYS A 2 55.60 39.84 -23.28
C LYS A 2 54.73 39.71 -21.98
N LYS A 3 53.50 40.20 -22.01
CA LYS A 3 52.54 40.02 -20.94
C LYS A 3 51.87 38.66 -21.08
N ILE A 4 52.12 37.75 -20.12
CA ILE A 4 51.44 36.47 -20.00
C ILE A 4 50.14 36.73 -19.26
N ILE A 5 49.00 36.50 -19.91
CA ILE A 5 47.66 36.52 -19.28
C ILE A 5 47.39 35.06 -18.84
N ILE A 6 47.40 34.86 -17.52
CA ILE A 6 46.96 33.58 -16.92
C ILE A 6 45.44 33.66 -16.81
N ALA A 7 44.73 32.86 -17.63
CA ALA A 7 43.29 32.65 -17.49
C ALA A 7 43.05 31.65 -16.37
N LEU A 8 42.57 32.14 -15.24
CA LEU A 8 42.15 31.31 -14.11
C LEU A 8 40.79 30.70 -14.46
N GLY A 9 40.80 29.43 -14.87
CA GLY A 9 39.56 28.67 -15.14
C GLY A 9 38.83 28.37 -13.83
N LEU A 10 37.69 29.04 -13.62
CA LEU A 10 36.78 28.79 -12.51
C LEU A 10 36.02 27.47 -12.80
N CYS A 11 36.48 26.36 -12.27
CA CYS A 11 35.74 25.11 -12.28
C CYS A 11 34.54 25.26 -11.31
N ILE A 12 33.36 25.56 -11.84
CA ILE A 12 32.11 25.49 -11.12
C ILE A 12 31.80 23.99 -10.95
N ASN A 13 32.08 23.46 -9.76
CA ASN A 13 31.56 22.16 -9.33
C ASN A 13 30.05 22.29 -9.19
N LEU A 14 29.29 21.89 -10.20
CA LEU A 14 27.86 21.61 -10.08
C LEU A 14 27.73 20.37 -9.21
N SER A 15 27.64 20.57 -7.89
CA SER A 15 27.19 19.49 -7.00
C SER A 15 25.77 19.16 -7.41
N SER A 16 25.59 18.03 -8.10
CA SER A 16 24.27 17.41 -8.23
C SER A 16 23.82 17.04 -6.81
N HIS A 17 22.93 17.83 -6.23
CA HIS A 17 22.24 17.41 -5.02
C HIS A 17 21.17 16.43 -5.47
N ALA A 18 21.25 15.16 -4.96
CA ALA A 18 20.15 14.24 -5.04
C ALA A 18 18.92 14.92 -4.40
N GLU A 19 17.79 14.85 -5.07
CA GLU A 19 16.52 15.42 -4.57
C GLU A 19 15.97 14.50 -3.49
N ASP A 20 15.68 15.05 -2.30
CA ASP A 20 15.13 14.27 -1.18
C ASP A 20 13.64 13.99 -1.42
N LEU A 21 13.25 12.72 -1.37
CA LEU A 21 11.86 12.27 -1.46
C LEU A 21 11.31 11.90 -0.09
N GLN A 22 10.17 12.46 0.26
CA GLN A 22 9.41 12.11 1.45
C GLN A 22 8.51 10.92 1.14
N VAL A 23 8.87 9.74 1.68
CA VAL A 23 8.20 8.46 1.44
C VAL A 23 7.43 8.06 2.69
N GLY A 24 6.11 8.09 2.61
CA GLY A 24 5.28 7.58 3.68
C GLY A 24 5.18 6.04 3.61
N TRP A 25 5.09 5.41 4.78
CA TRP A 25 4.82 3.99 4.90
C TRP A 25 3.95 3.70 6.14
N GLU A 26 3.29 2.56 6.16
CA GLU A 26 2.52 2.07 7.30
C GLU A 26 2.87 0.60 7.60
N LEU A 27 2.49 0.14 8.78
CA LEU A 27 2.63 -1.27 9.15
C LEU A 27 1.66 -2.12 8.33
N TRP A 28 2.17 -2.76 7.27
CA TRP A 28 1.38 -3.61 6.37
C TRP A 28 2.18 -4.85 5.97
N PHE A 29 1.97 -5.96 6.68
CA PHE A 29 2.63 -7.23 6.38
C PHE A 29 2.09 -7.86 5.09
N PRO A 30 2.93 -8.49 4.25
CA PRO A 30 4.39 -8.52 4.25
C PRO A 30 5.01 -7.41 3.39
N TYR A 31 4.25 -6.35 3.09
CA TYR A 31 4.57 -5.34 2.07
C TYR A 31 5.52 -4.25 2.58
N GLN A 32 5.28 -3.74 3.78
CA GLN A 32 6.11 -2.72 4.45
C GLN A 32 5.95 -2.87 5.97
N TYR A 33 7.05 -3.18 6.65
CA TYR A 33 7.06 -3.38 8.10
C TYR A 33 8.49 -3.33 8.66
N ARG A 34 8.60 -3.23 9.99
CA ARG A 34 9.90 -3.36 10.66
C ARG A 34 10.15 -4.80 11.08
N ASN A 35 11.36 -5.31 10.77
CA ASN A 35 11.81 -6.61 11.24
C ASN A 35 12.23 -6.55 12.74
N SER A 36 12.74 -7.67 13.28
CA SER A 36 13.22 -7.74 14.67
C SER A 36 14.40 -6.82 14.98
N GLN A 37 15.17 -6.42 13.96
CA GLN A 37 16.27 -5.47 14.04
C GLN A 37 15.82 -4.00 13.88
N GLN A 38 14.50 -3.74 13.79
CA GLN A 38 13.92 -2.43 13.54
C GLN A 38 14.23 -1.85 12.14
N GLU A 39 14.69 -2.68 11.21
CA GLU A 39 14.91 -2.28 9.84
C GLU A 39 13.60 -2.28 9.07
N LEU A 40 13.35 -1.24 8.28
CA LEU A 40 12.20 -1.17 7.38
C LEU A 40 12.44 -2.10 6.18
N ILE A 41 11.59 -3.11 6.05
CA ILE A 41 11.62 -4.14 5.02
C ILE A 41 10.22 -4.40 4.46
N GLY A 42 10.12 -5.22 3.42
CA GLY A 42 8.86 -5.67 2.85
C GLY A 42 8.91 -5.72 1.33
N LEU A 43 7.95 -6.40 0.74
CA LEU A 43 7.85 -6.58 -0.71
C LEU A 43 7.80 -5.24 -1.46
N ASP A 44 6.89 -4.34 -1.05
CA ASP A 44 6.72 -3.05 -1.71
C ASP A 44 7.97 -2.18 -1.57
N LEU A 45 8.60 -2.21 -0.40
CA LEU A 45 9.85 -1.48 -0.16
C LEU A 45 11.02 -2.04 -1.00
N GLU A 46 11.13 -3.37 -1.15
CA GLU A 46 12.20 -3.98 -1.95
C GLU A 46 12.03 -3.62 -3.43
N ILE A 47 10.81 -3.69 -3.96
CA ILE A 47 10.50 -3.24 -5.33
C ILE A 47 10.80 -1.73 -5.48
N PHE A 48 10.38 -0.92 -4.52
CA PHE A 48 10.63 0.52 -4.51
C PHE A 48 12.14 0.82 -4.57
N LYS A 49 12.92 0.20 -3.70
CA LYS A 49 14.38 0.35 -3.68
C LYS A 49 15.05 -0.09 -4.99
N ALA A 50 14.59 -1.20 -5.59
CA ALA A 50 15.12 -1.68 -6.87
C ALA A 50 14.87 -0.70 -8.02
N ILE A 51 13.69 -0.03 -8.03
CA ILE A 51 13.35 1.00 -9.00
C ILE A 51 14.23 2.24 -8.82
N PHE A 52 14.33 2.73 -7.59
CA PHE A 52 15.02 3.98 -7.29
C PHE A 52 16.54 3.85 -7.23
N ALA A 53 17.09 2.63 -7.17
CA ALA A 53 18.54 2.41 -7.24
C ALA A 53 19.21 2.94 -8.54
N LYS A 54 18.39 3.17 -9.59
CA LYS A 54 18.85 3.70 -10.89
C LYS A 54 18.54 5.19 -11.06
N LEU A 55 17.97 5.81 -10.04
CA LEU A 55 17.54 7.21 -10.05
C LEU A 55 18.29 7.96 -8.93
N ASP A 56 18.67 9.21 -9.20
CA ASP A 56 19.48 10.02 -8.29
C ASP A 56 18.58 10.75 -7.27
N TYR A 57 17.99 9.96 -6.33
CA TYR A 57 17.16 10.45 -5.24
C TYR A 57 17.59 9.86 -3.91
N THR A 58 17.52 10.66 -2.84
CA THR A 58 17.57 10.18 -1.46
C THR A 58 16.16 10.04 -0.90
N MET A 59 15.92 9.08 0.00
CA MET A 59 14.60 8.80 0.55
C MET A 59 14.57 9.02 2.06
N GLN A 60 13.59 9.78 2.51
CA GLN A 60 13.27 9.96 3.92
C GLN A 60 11.96 9.21 4.22
N TYR A 61 12.04 8.17 5.05
CA TYR A 61 10.89 7.31 5.35
C TYR A 61 10.18 7.76 6.62
N THR A 62 8.87 8.01 6.53
CA THR A 62 8.02 8.39 7.67
C THR A 62 6.87 7.40 7.85
N GLU A 63 6.73 6.87 9.07
CA GLU A 63 5.61 6.00 9.43
C GLU A 63 4.35 6.80 9.70
N LEU A 64 3.25 6.45 9.02
CA LEU A 64 1.98 7.17 9.07
C LEU A 64 0.81 6.20 8.89
N PRO A 65 -0.29 6.33 9.65
CA PRO A 65 -1.54 5.65 9.32
C PRO A 65 -2.01 6.03 7.91
N TRP A 66 -2.56 5.06 7.16
CA TRP A 66 -2.90 5.23 5.72
C TRP A 66 -3.74 6.47 5.43
N LYS A 67 -4.77 6.72 6.24
CA LYS A 67 -5.62 7.90 6.06
C LYS A 67 -4.85 9.22 6.15
N ARG A 68 -3.86 9.30 7.06
CA ARG A 68 -2.98 10.49 7.18
C ARG A 68 -2.04 10.57 5.99
N HIS A 69 -1.53 9.42 5.55
CA HIS A 69 -0.67 9.33 4.38
C HIS A 69 -1.38 9.86 3.12
N LEU A 70 -2.65 9.45 2.86
CA LEU A 70 -3.47 10.00 1.78
C LEU A 70 -3.62 11.52 1.86
N HIS A 71 -3.79 12.05 3.06
CA HIS A 71 -3.87 13.50 3.28
C HIS A 71 -2.56 14.20 2.90
N TYR A 72 -1.42 13.68 3.34
CA TYR A 72 -0.11 14.28 3.08
C TYR A 72 0.31 14.17 1.61
N ILE A 73 -0.07 13.13 0.89
CA ILE A 73 0.06 13.08 -0.57
C ILE A 73 -0.77 14.18 -1.23
N LYS A 74 -2.00 14.42 -0.75
CA LYS A 74 -2.88 15.45 -1.29
C LYS A 74 -2.36 16.86 -1.06
N THR A 75 -1.71 17.12 0.07
CA THR A 75 -1.17 18.45 0.45
C THR A 75 0.27 18.66 -0.03
N GLY A 76 1.00 17.61 -0.40
CA GLY A 76 2.41 17.67 -0.81
C GLY A 76 3.41 17.55 0.33
N GLU A 77 2.96 17.21 1.53
CA GLU A 77 3.83 16.94 2.68
C GLU A 77 4.55 15.60 2.56
N MET A 78 3.99 14.65 1.81
CA MET A 78 4.62 13.41 1.35
C MET A 78 4.62 13.38 -0.17
N ASP A 79 5.73 12.91 -0.75
CA ASP A 79 5.90 12.78 -2.19
C ASP A 79 5.36 11.47 -2.72
N VAL A 80 5.58 10.39 -1.97
CA VAL A 80 5.32 9.02 -2.43
C VAL A 80 4.60 8.19 -1.38
N ALA A 81 3.60 7.43 -1.84
CA ALA A 81 2.96 6.32 -1.12
C ALA A 81 3.17 5.02 -1.90
N MET A 82 3.61 3.98 -1.20
CA MET A 82 3.67 2.62 -1.74
C MET A 82 2.33 1.90 -1.50
N GLY A 83 2.00 0.91 -2.32
CA GLY A 83 0.86 0.03 -2.06
C GLY A 83 -0.52 0.62 -2.36
N ALA A 84 -0.62 1.58 -3.27
CA ALA A 84 -1.86 2.28 -3.52
C ALA A 84 -2.71 1.64 -4.63
N SER A 85 -3.96 1.32 -4.32
CA SER A 85 -5.00 1.06 -5.33
C SER A 85 -5.40 2.36 -6.01
N LEU A 86 -5.62 2.30 -7.31
CA LEU A 86 -6.04 3.44 -8.11
C LEU A 86 -7.55 3.65 -7.99
N SER A 87 -7.98 4.88 -7.64
CA SER A 87 -9.38 5.29 -7.66
C SER A 87 -9.56 6.64 -8.35
N GLN A 88 -10.79 6.94 -8.79
CA GLN A 88 -11.09 8.23 -9.41
C GLN A 88 -10.86 9.40 -8.44
N GLU A 89 -11.20 9.22 -7.16
CA GLU A 89 -10.95 10.21 -6.12
C GLU A 89 -9.45 10.49 -5.99
N ARG A 90 -8.63 9.44 -5.83
CA ARG A 90 -7.18 9.58 -5.67
C ARG A 90 -6.51 10.18 -6.91
N ARG A 91 -7.00 9.86 -8.12
CA ARG A 91 -6.53 10.48 -9.37
C ARG A 91 -6.72 12.00 -9.43
N SER A 92 -7.66 12.55 -8.67
CA SER A 92 -7.88 14.01 -8.65
C SER A 92 -6.69 14.77 -8.07
N TYR A 93 -5.97 14.20 -7.10
CA TYR A 93 -4.88 14.86 -6.38
C TYR A 93 -3.50 14.15 -6.51
N ALA A 94 -3.46 12.93 -7.05
CA ALA A 94 -2.22 12.17 -7.17
C ALA A 94 -1.97 11.68 -8.59
N LEU A 95 -0.68 11.44 -8.91
CA LEU A 95 -0.21 10.69 -10.07
C LEU A 95 0.02 9.25 -9.65
N PHE A 96 -0.04 8.32 -10.60
CA PHE A 96 0.17 6.89 -10.36
C PHE A 96 1.19 6.34 -11.34
N SER A 97 2.06 5.45 -10.86
CA SER A 97 2.91 4.65 -11.72
C SER A 97 2.09 3.62 -12.50
N GLN A 98 2.69 2.95 -13.48
CA GLN A 98 2.17 1.66 -13.93
C GLN A 98 2.14 0.67 -12.75
N PRO A 99 1.27 -0.37 -12.81
CA PRO A 99 1.16 -1.33 -11.72
C PRO A 99 2.41 -2.17 -11.58
N TYR A 100 2.78 -2.51 -10.33
CA TYR A 100 3.93 -3.37 -10.05
C TYR A 100 3.56 -4.70 -9.37
N ARG A 101 2.36 -4.83 -8.80
CA ARG A 101 1.78 -6.08 -8.27
C ARG A 101 0.26 -6.05 -8.31
N LYS A 102 -0.36 -7.13 -7.87
CA LYS A 102 -1.80 -7.22 -7.63
C LYS A 102 -2.09 -7.33 -6.14
N GLU A 103 -3.28 -6.92 -5.75
CA GLU A 103 -3.88 -7.12 -4.45
C GLU A 103 -5.21 -7.86 -4.61
N ILE A 104 -5.51 -8.74 -3.68
CA ILE A 104 -6.79 -9.43 -3.56
C ILE A 104 -7.33 -9.14 -2.17
N VAL A 105 -8.55 -8.67 -2.05
CA VAL A 105 -9.21 -8.49 -0.76
C VAL A 105 -10.30 -9.54 -0.60
N LYS A 106 -10.30 -10.20 0.56
CA LYS A 106 -11.25 -11.23 0.97
C LYS A 106 -11.87 -10.87 2.32
N LEU A 107 -13.00 -11.50 2.62
CA LEU A 107 -13.55 -11.50 3.96
C LEU A 107 -12.87 -12.62 4.76
N PHE A 108 -12.31 -12.27 5.91
CA PHE A 108 -11.81 -13.21 6.89
C PHE A 108 -12.66 -13.17 8.15
N VAL A 109 -12.87 -14.35 8.74
CA VAL A 109 -13.71 -14.59 9.90
C VAL A 109 -12.96 -15.45 10.92
N SER A 110 -13.48 -15.61 12.13
CA SER A 110 -12.95 -16.59 13.08
C SER A 110 -13.07 -18.00 12.53
N LYS A 111 -12.09 -18.85 12.84
CA LYS A 111 -12.05 -20.25 12.41
C LYS A 111 -13.37 -20.97 12.70
N GLY A 112 -13.86 -21.72 11.73
CA GLY A 112 -15.11 -22.48 11.79
C GLY A 112 -16.38 -21.68 11.50
N ASN A 113 -16.26 -20.37 11.23
CA ASN A 113 -17.42 -19.50 10.99
C ASN A 113 -17.68 -19.19 9.50
N ALA A 114 -16.79 -19.58 8.59
CA ALA A 114 -16.95 -19.22 7.17
C ALA A 114 -18.24 -19.78 6.56
N GLU A 115 -18.62 -21.00 6.87
CA GLU A 115 -19.86 -21.63 6.39
C GLU A 115 -21.12 -21.09 7.09
N ALA A 116 -20.99 -20.55 8.31
CA ALA A 116 -22.11 -20.00 9.07
C ALA A 116 -22.52 -18.59 8.59
N ILE A 117 -21.63 -17.90 7.86
CA ILE A 117 -21.88 -16.57 7.30
C ILE A 117 -22.42 -16.72 5.86
N HIS A 118 -23.72 -16.52 5.69
CA HIS A 118 -24.41 -16.68 4.41
C HIS A 118 -24.42 -15.38 3.60
N LEU A 119 -23.24 -14.93 3.15
CA LEU A 119 -23.07 -13.77 2.28
C LEU A 119 -22.56 -14.23 0.90
N THR A 120 -23.32 -13.92 -0.15
CA THR A 120 -22.96 -14.21 -1.55
C THR A 120 -22.48 -12.96 -2.30
N THR A 121 -22.85 -11.78 -1.81
CA THR A 121 -22.44 -10.48 -2.36
C THR A 121 -22.18 -9.50 -1.22
N LEU A 122 -21.35 -8.48 -1.48
CA LEU A 122 -21.09 -7.43 -0.51
C LEU A 122 -22.37 -6.64 -0.17
N SER A 123 -23.25 -6.38 -1.15
CA SER A 123 -24.54 -5.73 -0.95
C SER A 123 -25.52 -6.55 -0.10
N GLY A 124 -25.34 -7.88 -0.04
CA GLY A 124 -26.14 -8.76 0.83
C GLY A 124 -25.98 -8.43 2.32
N LEU A 125 -24.89 -7.73 2.69
CA LEU A 125 -24.66 -7.28 4.06
C LEU A 125 -25.80 -6.40 4.56
N THR A 126 -26.39 -5.55 3.70
CA THR A 126 -27.50 -4.65 4.04
C THR A 126 -28.73 -5.36 4.64
N ASN A 127 -28.99 -6.60 4.22
CA ASN A 127 -30.13 -7.40 4.68
C ASN A 127 -29.71 -8.53 5.61
N SER A 128 -28.51 -8.45 6.20
CA SER A 128 -27.96 -9.45 7.10
C SER A 128 -27.92 -8.92 8.55
N LYS A 129 -27.51 -9.79 9.46
CA LYS A 129 -27.19 -9.42 10.85
C LYS A 129 -25.70 -9.14 11.06
N TYR A 130 -24.87 -9.35 10.04
CA TYR A 130 -23.42 -9.33 10.18
C TYR A 130 -22.85 -7.91 10.19
N VAL A 131 -21.77 -7.76 10.94
CA VAL A 131 -20.98 -6.52 11.03
C VAL A 131 -19.56 -6.81 10.58
N ILE A 132 -19.02 -6.02 9.65
CA ILE A 132 -17.72 -6.25 9.03
C ILE A 132 -16.77 -5.08 9.35
N GLY A 133 -15.55 -5.42 9.78
CA GLY A 133 -14.48 -4.48 9.99
C GLY A 133 -13.76 -4.12 8.69
N VAL A 134 -13.39 -2.86 8.56
CA VAL A 134 -12.60 -2.32 7.43
C VAL A 134 -11.56 -1.33 7.95
N GLU A 135 -10.45 -1.16 7.24
CA GLU A 135 -9.42 -0.20 7.63
C GLU A 135 -9.69 1.20 7.07
N SER A 136 -9.37 2.20 7.87
CA SER A 136 -9.65 3.61 7.56
C SER A 136 -8.84 4.11 6.37
N GLY A 137 -9.52 4.60 5.33
CA GLY A 137 -8.88 5.13 4.12
C GLY A 137 -8.53 4.08 3.06
N TYR A 138 -8.70 2.78 3.36
CA TYR A 138 -8.48 1.71 2.38
C TYR A 138 -9.54 1.75 1.26
N TYR A 139 -9.18 1.20 0.11
CA TYR A 139 -10.05 1.11 -1.05
C TYR A 139 -10.43 -0.34 -1.32
N TYR A 140 -11.70 -0.66 -1.17
CA TYR A 140 -12.25 -2.00 -1.31
C TYR A 140 -13.06 -2.18 -2.61
N GLY A 141 -12.76 -1.38 -3.63
CA GLY A 141 -13.42 -1.41 -4.94
C GLY A 141 -14.60 -0.45 -5.06
N ASP A 142 -15.02 -0.22 -6.30
CA ASP A 142 -16.10 0.74 -6.62
C ASP A 142 -17.44 0.35 -6.02
N ASP A 143 -17.74 -0.95 -5.90
CA ASP A 143 -18.99 -1.42 -5.30
C ASP A 143 -19.05 -1.09 -3.81
N TYR A 144 -17.97 -1.31 -3.06
CA TYR A 144 -17.88 -0.85 -1.67
C TYR A 144 -18.05 0.67 -1.58
N GLN A 145 -17.38 1.43 -2.46
CA GLN A 145 -17.44 2.89 -2.46
C GLN A 145 -18.85 3.45 -2.75
N LYS A 146 -19.67 2.71 -3.50
CA LYS A 146 -21.10 3.04 -3.71
C LYS A 146 -21.93 2.69 -2.48
N LEU A 147 -21.76 1.48 -1.96
CA LEU A 147 -22.53 0.95 -0.83
C LEU A 147 -22.32 1.74 0.46
N ILE A 148 -21.08 2.11 0.79
CA ILE A 148 -20.74 2.82 2.05
C ILE A 148 -21.38 4.21 2.15
N LYS A 149 -21.90 4.76 1.04
CA LYS A 149 -22.64 6.02 1.02
C LYS A 149 -24.06 5.87 1.55
N THR A 150 -24.61 4.66 1.54
CA THR A 150 -25.96 4.37 2.04
C THR A 150 -25.94 4.11 3.55
N LEU A 151 -26.98 4.55 4.26
CA LEU A 151 -27.09 4.35 5.70
C LEU A 151 -27.26 2.87 6.05
N GLU A 152 -28.05 2.17 5.24
CA GLU A 152 -28.38 0.74 5.41
C GLU A 152 -27.14 -0.15 5.35
N PHE A 153 -26.19 0.17 4.48
CA PHE A 153 -24.92 -0.57 4.43
C PHE A 153 -23.94 -0.13 5.54
N ARG A 154 -23.87 1.17 5.79
CA ARG A 154 -22.91 1.75 6.72
C ARG A 154 -23.08 1.24 8.15
N GLN A 155 -24.30 0.94 8.60
CA GLN A 155 -24.57 0.40 9.94
C GLN A 155 -24.00 -1.00 10.16
N HIS A 156 -23.61 -1.71 9.08
CA HIS A 156 -22.95 -3.00 9.12
C HIS A 156 -21.42 -2.92 9.01
N ILE A 157 -20.85 -1.69 9.03
CA ILE A 157 -19.41 -1.48 8.87
C ILE A 157 -18.84 -0.80 10.12
N ILE A 158 -17.81 -1.41 10.68
CA ILE A 158 -16.94 -0.76 11.67
C ILE A 158 -15.63 -0.38 10.99
N ILE A 159 -15.23 0.89 11.14
CA ILE A 159 -13.99 1.40 10.56
C ILE A 159 -12.92 1.36 11.64
N ALA A 160 -11.98 0.44 11.50
CA ALA A 160 -10.80 0.31 12.34
C ALA A 160 -9.65 1.21 11.84
N THR A 161 -8.72 1.53 12.72
CA THR A 161 -7.52 2.30 12.39
C THR A 161 -6.53 1.45 11.60
N ASP A 162 -6.41 0.17 11.96
CA ASP A 162 -5.44 -0.79 11.42
C ASP A 162 -5.95 -2.24 11.55
N LEU A 163 -5.14 -3.19 11.10
CA LEU A 163 -5.45 -4.62 11.16
C LEU A 163 -5.51 -5.15 12.60
N GLU A 164 -4.63 -4.67 13.49
CA GLU A 164 -4.59 -5.07 14.91
C GLU A 164 -5.92 -4.76 15.60
N GLU A 165 -6.51 -3.59 15.32
CA GLU A 165 -7.83 -3.23 15.84
C GLU A 165 -8.92 -4.13 15.25
N ASN A 166 -8.90 -4.41 13.94
CA ASN A 166 -9.85 -5.35 13.32
C ASN A 166 -9.80 -6.74 13.94
N VAL A 167 -8.59 -7.27 14.17
CA VAL A 167 -8.40 -8.56 14.83
C VAL A 167 -8.93 -8.51 16.27
N SER A 168 -8.66 -7.47 17.01
CA SER A 168 -9.15 -7.28 18.39
C SER A 168 -10.67 -7.24 18.45
N LEU A 169 -11.32 -6.53 17.52
CA LEU A 169 -12.78 -6.45 17.40
C LEU A 169 -13.40 -7.81 17.06
N LEU A 170 -12.76 -8.59 16.15
CA LEU A 170 -13.21 -9.92 15.81
C LEU A 170 -13.15 -10.87 17.01
N LEU A 171 -12.02 -10.89 17.73
CA LEU A 171 -11.82 -11.74 18.91
C LEU A 171 -12.75 -11.36 20.06
N ALA A 172 -13.12 -10.08 20.18
CA ALA A 172 -14.08 -9.60 21.15
C ALA A 172 -15.54 -9.85 20.73
N GLY A 173 -15.80 -10.34 19.51
CA GLY A 173 -17.15 -10.57 18.98
C GLY A 173 -17.91 -9.29 18.63
N HIS A 174 -17.21 -8.18 18.42
CA HIS A 174 -17.81 -6.90 17.98
C HIS A 174 -18.04 -6.85 16.48
N ILE A 175 -17.32 -7.66 15.70
CA ILE A 175 -17.50 -7.87 14.27
C ILE A 175 -17.53 -9.35 13.95
N ASP A 176 -18.20 -9.73 12.86
CA ASP A 176 -18.29 -11.12 12.38
C ASP A 176 -17.13 -11.47 11.44
N GLY A 177 -16.44 -10.49 10.91
CA GLY A 177 -15.29 -10.64 10.04
C GLY A 177 -14.69 -9.29 9.64
N PHE A 178 -13.61 -9.31 8.89
CA PHE A 178 -12.97 -8.09 8.36
C PHE A 178 -12.42 -8.31 6.96
N LEU A 179 -12.26 -7.22 6.22
CA LEU A 179 -11.75 -7.24 4.86
C LEU A 179 -10.23 -7.05 4.87
N VAL A 180 -9.49 -8.01 4.29
CA VAL A 180 -8.03 -7.96 4.25
C VAL A 180 -7.47 -8.78 3.08
N ASP A 181 -6.24 -8.49 2.68
CA ASP A 181 -5.46 -9.31 1.75
C ASP A 181 -5.02 -10.63 2.42
N PRO A 182 -5.15 -11.81 1.73
CA PRO A 182 -4.76 -13.11 2.28
C PRO A 182 -3.29 -13.22 2.71
N ALA A 183 -2.36 -12.56 1.99
CA ALA A 183 -0.96 -12.56 2.38
C ALA A 183 -0.75 -11.75 3.66
N THR A 184 -1.48 -10.66 3.83
CA THR A 184 -1.44 -9.82 5.03
C THR A 184 -1.88 -10.57 6.27
N ILE A 185 -3.05 -11.21 6.26
CA ILE A 185 -3.52 -11.95 7.44
C ILE A 185 -2.67 -13.18 7.74
N LYS A 186 -2.13 -13.86 6.71
CA LYS A 186 -1.20 -14.97 6.89
C LYS A 186 0.09 -14.54 7.58
N ALA A 187 0.71 -13.44 7.11
CA ALA A 187 1.93 -12.90 7.70
C ALA A 187 1.70 -12.37 9.12
N PHE A 188 0.57 -11.70 9.36
CA PHE A 188 0.13 -11.28 10.68
C PHE A 188 -0.02 -12.46 11.65
N ALA A 189 -0.76 -13.49 11.24
CA ALA A 189 -1.00 -14.69 12.06
C ALA A 189 0.31 -15.44 12.37
N ASN A 190 1.26 -15.45 11.42
CA ASN A 190 2.59 -16.03 11.67
C ASN A 190 3.37 -15.23 12.72
N LYS A 191 3.38 -13.90 12.60
CA LYS A 191 4.11 -13.02 13.52
C LYS A 191 3.57 -13.07 14.94
N TYR A 192 2.26 -13.06 15.11
CA TYR A 192 1.59 -13.03 16.42
C TYR A 192 1.19 -14.41 16.95
N GLN A 193 1.68 -15.49 16.33
CA GLN A 193 1.42 -16.89 16.73
C GLN A 193 -0.09 -17.25 16.74
N MET A 194 -0.85 -16.66 15.84
CA MET A 194 -2.30 -16.83 15.68
C MET A 194 -2.65 -17.74 14.48
N ARG A 195 -1.77 -18.67 14.13
CA ARG A 195 -1.99 -19.57 12.99
C ARG A 195 -3.25 -20.43 13.20
N GLY A 196 -4.13 -20.39 12.20
CA GLY A 196 -5.37 -21.16 12.22
C GLY A 196 -6.51 -20.53 13.02
N GLU A 197 -6.36 -19.30 13.51
CA GLU A 197 -7.45 -18.56 14.18
C GLU A 197 -8.42 -17.90 13.19
N PHE A 198 -7.96 -17.67 11.96
CA PHE A 198 -8.73 -17.03 10.90
C PHE A 198 -9.03 -17.97 9.76
N GLU A 199 -10.22 -17.82 9.18
CA GLU A 199 -10.68 -18.57 8.02
C GLU A 199 -11.16 -17.62 6.93
N GLN A 200 -10.78 -17.92 5.68
CA GLN A 200 -11.21 -17.14 4.52
C GLN A 200 -12.64 -17.52 4.13
N HIS A 201 -13.54 -16.55 4.06
CA HIS A 201 -14.88 -16.72 3.52
C HIS A 201 -14.87 -16.78 1.98
N GLY A 202 -15.81 -17.50 1.38
CA GLY A 202 -15.90 -17.67 -0.07
C GLY A 202 -16.25 -16.40 -0.87
N LEU A 203 -16.67 -15.32 -0.21
CA LEU A 203 -17.06 -14.08 -0.84
C LEU A 203 -15.85 -13.37 -1.47
N ASN A 204 -15.95 -13.08 -2.78
CA ASN A 204 -14.99 -12.25 -3.47
C ASN A 204 -15.34 -10.78 -3.26
N ILE A 205 -14.42 -9.99 -2.69
CA ILE A 205 -14.65 -8.57 -2.41
C ILE A 205 -14.08 -7.72 -3.55
N TYR A 206 -12.75 -7.82 -3.76
CA TYR A 206 -12.04 -6.91 -4.63
C TYR A 206 -10.72 -7.52 -5.10
N GLN A 207 -10.33 -7.19 -6.32
CA GLN A 207 -9.00 -7.46 -6.85
C GLN A 207 -8.59 -6.30 -7.75
N ALA A 208 -7.38 -5.80 -7.59
CA ALA A 208 -6.86 -4.72 -8.42
C ALA A 208 -5.34 -4.73 -8.55
N ASP A 209 -4.89 -3.90 -9.47
CA ASP A 209 -3.49 -3.55 -9.62
C ASP A 209 -3.07 -2.54 -8.55
N ILE A 210 -1.84 -2.70 -8.04
CA ILE A 210 -1.22 -1.84 -7.04
C ILE A 210 -0.11 -1.02 -7.67
N HIS A 211 -0.07 0.24 -7.28
CA HIS A 211 0.75 1.30 -7.86
C HIS A 211 1.52 2.05 -6.78
N PHE A 212 2.59 2.71 -7.17
CA PHE A 212 3.11 3.85 -6.42
C PHE A 212 2.24 5.06 -6.71
N MET A 213 1.88 5.79 -5.66
CA MET A 213 1.08 7.00 -5.75
C MET A 213 1.95 8.21 -5.37
N PHE A 214 1.90 9.26 -6.19
CA PHE A 214 2.75 10.44 -6.06
C PHE A 214 1.89 11.69 -5.92
N SER A 215 2.33 12.60 -5.05
CA SER A 215 1.70 13.91 -4.91
C SER A 215 1.78 14.72 -6.21
N LYS A 216 0.66 15.25 -6.69
CA LYS A 216 0.66 16.22 -7.80
C LYS A 216 1.23 17.58 -7.40
N VAL A 217 1.32 17.87 -6.10
CA VAL A 217 1.80 19.15 -5.59
C VAL A 217 3.33 19.21 -5.64
N SER A 218 3.99 18.12 -5.24
CA SER A 218 5.44 18.09 -5.08
C SER A 218 6.19 17.27 -6.15
N VAL A 219 5.52 16.32 -6.82
CA VAL A 219 6.16 15.42 -7.80
C VAL A 219 5.80 15.79 -9.25
N LYS A 220 6.82 15.93 -10.10
CA LYS A 220 6.63 16.22 -11.51
C LYS A 220 6.28 14.96 -12.32
N PRO A 221 5.42 15.05 -13.36
CA PRO A 221 5.06 13.91 -14.20
C PRO A 221 6.26 13.23 -14.91
N VAL A 222 7.35 13.96 -15.16
CA VAL A 222 8.57 13.39 -15.76
C VAL A 222 9.22 12.35 -14.86
N MET A 223 9.18 12.53 -13.54
CA MET A 223 9.66 11.55 -12.57
C MET A 223 8.84 10.26 -12.63
N VAL A 224 7.52 10.37 -12.67
CA VAL A 224 6.62 9.19 -12.79
C VAL A 224 6.91 8.41 -14.06
N LYS A 225 7.18 9.08 -15.19
CA LYS A 225 7.59 8.42 -16.43
C LYS A 225 8.92 7.67 -16.30
N ALA A 226 9.90 8.23 -15.58
CA ALA A 226 11.17 7.54 -15.33
C ALA A 226 10.96 6.29 -14.45
N ILE A 227 10.09 6.38 -13.46
CA ILE A 227 9.69 5.27 -12.60
C ILE A 227 8.96 4.19 -13.42
N ASP A 228 8.04 4.57 -14.30
CA ASP A 228 7.34 3.65 -15.21
C ASP A 228 8.32 2.89 -16.11
N GLN A 229 9.35 3.58 -16.63
CA GLN A 229 10.40 2.92 -17.40
C GLN A 229 11.18 1.92 -16.53
N ALA A 230 11.56 2.30 -15.31
CA ALA A 230 12.28 1.41 -14.41
C ALA A 230 11.43 0.18 -14.00
N ILE A 231 10.12 0.34 -13.77
CA ILE A 231 9.20 -0.80 -13.54
C ILE A 231 9.15 -1.71 -14.77
N SER A 232 9.09 -1.15 -15.98
CA SER A 232 9.12 -1.93 -17.24
C SER A 232 10.40 -2.72 -17.38
N ASP A 233 11.54 -2.11 -17.07
CA ASP A 233 12.85 -2.76 -17.12
C ASP A 233 12.95 -3.93 -16.13
N LEU A 234 12.45 -3.75 -14.89
CA LEU A 234 12.38 -4.81 -13.89
C LEU A 234 11.48 -5.98 -14.33
N LYS A 235 10.35 -5.68 -14.99
CA LYS A 235 9.46 -6.70 -15.58
C LYS A 235 10.16 -7.48 -16.69
N HIS A 236 10.78 -6.78 -17.65
CA HIS A 236 11.43 -7.41 -18.80
C HIS A 236 12.66 -8.25 -18.41
N SER A 237 13.40 -7.83 -17.38
CA SER A 237 14.55 -8.60 -16.85
C SER A 237 14.15 -9.80 -16.00
N GLY A 238 12.87 -9.93 -15.62
CA GLY A 238 12.37 -10.93 -14.67
C GLY A 238 12.79 -10.66 -13.22
N GLU A 239 13.38 -9.51 -12.93
CA GLU A 239 13.81 -9.14 -11.56
C GLU A 239 12.59 -8.88 -10.66
N LEU A 240 11.55 -8.24 -11.20
CA LEU A 240 10.30 -8.02 -10.46
C LEU A 240 9.68 -9.35 -10.00
N ASP A 241 9.59 -10.33 -10.88
CA ASP A 241 9.04 -11.66 -10.54
C ASP A 241 9.90 -12.38 -9.50
N LYS A 242 11.24 -12.25 -9.58
CA LYS A 242 12.14 -12.80 -8.57
C LYS A 242 11.90 -12.20 -7.18
N ILE A 243 11.72 -10.88 -7.11
CA ILE A 243 11.39 -10.21 -5.84
C ILE A 243 10.04 -10.71 -5.31
N ILE A 244 9.00 -10.74 -6.14
CA ILE A 244 7.66 -11.19 -5.74
C ILE A 244 7.68 -12.65 -5.26
N ASN A 245 8.32 -13.55 -6.00
CA ASN A 245 8.41 -14.97 -5.65
C ASN A 245 9.15 -15.20 -4.34
N LYS A 246 10.28 -14.51 -4.12
CA LYS A 246 11.02 -14.53 -2.84
C LYS A 246 10.10 -14.24 -1.64
N TRP A 247 9.26 -13.21 -1.74
CA TRP A 247 8.34 -12.83 -0.67
C TRP A 247 7.15 -13.78 -0.53
N SER A 248 6.73 -14.43 -1.61
CA SER A 248 5.68 -15.45 -1.59
C SER A 248 6.13 -16.73 -0.87
N GLU A 249 7.42 -17.08 -0.95
CA GLU A 249 8.01 -18.25 -0.28
C GLU A 249 8.28 -18.01 1.22
N LEU A 250 8.52 -16.75 1.61
CA LEU A 250 8.79 -16.37 3.01
C LEU A 250 7.53 -16.30 3.88
N ASN A 251 6.34 -16.23 3.29
CA ASN A 251 5.05 -16.10 3.95
C ASN A 251 4.18 -17.32 3.69
#